data_9b99109ac32cdf1d2463592bab7a675d
#
_entry.id   9b99109ac32cdf1d2463592bab7a675d
#
_cell.length_a   1.000
_cell.length_b   1.000
_cell.length_c   1.000
_cell.angle_alpha   90.00
_cell.angle_beta   90.00
_cell.angle_gamma   90.00
#
_symmetry.space_group_name_H-M   'P 1'
#
loop_
_entity.id
_entity.type
_entity.pdbx_description
1 polymer ?
#
loop_
_entity_poly.entity_id
_entity_poly.type
_entity_poly.pdbx_seq_one_letter_code
_entity_poly.pdbx_strand_id
1 'polypeptide(L)'
;MSTDFVFSRLLDKQSEPIQLTAPVAVSELPTPALVLERSILQRNIESMRDFLAAEGKGFRPHSKTHKCPVIAKLQMEAGAVGVCATKLSEAVALISSGLTEILITSPIVSKSKLEILNKVLP
;
A
#
# COMPACT_ATOMS: atom_id res chain seq x y z
N MET A 1 16.04 21.56 15.52
CA MET A 1 14.66 21.08 15.40
C MET A 1 14.72 19.59 15.13
N SER A 2 14.27 18.79 16.10
CA SER A 2 14.38 17.32 16.05
C SER A 2 13.52 16.75 14.91
N THR A 3 14.13 15.92 14.10
CA THR A 3 13.46 15.15 13.01
C THR A 3 12.39 14.19 13.55
N ASP A 4 12.40 13.89 14.83
CA ASP A 4 11.42 13.03 15.51
C ASP A 4 10.00 13.61 15.50
N PHE A 5 9.89 14.94 15.45
CA PHE A 5 8.58 15.62 15.50
C PHE A 5 7.76 15.46 14.19
N VAL A 6 8.40 15.27 13.07
CA VAL A 6 7.69 15.13 11.77
C VAL A 6 7.19 13.69 11.59
N PHE A 7 7.95 12.71 12.06
CA PHE A 7 7.59 11.29 11.91
C PHE A 7 6.53 10.83 12.91
N SER A 8 6.59 11.28 14.15
CA SER A 8 5.55 10.97 15.16
C SER A 8 4.18 11.53 14.73
N ARG A 9 4.15 12.72 14.13
CA ARG A 9 2.92 13.32 13.62
C ARG A 9 2.31 12.63 12.41
N LEU A 10 3.15 11.96 11.59
CA LEU A 10 2.68 11.14 10.45
C LEU A 10 2.12 9.79 10.92
N LEU A 11 2.61 9.27 12.04
CA LEU A 11 2.12 8.02 12.64
C LEU A 11 0.88 8.25 13.52
N ASP A 12 0.79 9.39 14.20
CA ASP A 12 -0.35 9.74 15.06
C ASP A 12 -1.60 10.23 14.31
N LYS A 13 -1.44 10.62 13.05
CA LYS A 13 -2.57 10.92 12.16
C LYS A 13 -2.89 9.73 11.26
N GLN A 14 -3.19 8.60 11.84
CA GLN A 14 -4.10 7.67 11.22
C GLN A 14 -5.49 8.33 11.29
N SER A 15 -5.81 9.15 10.27
CA SER A 15 -7.19 9.48 10.01
C SER A 15 -7.87 8.14 9.76
N GLU A 16 -8.72 7.73 10.70
CA GLU A 16 -9.59 6.58 10.53
C GLU A 16 -10.21 6.70 9.13
N PRO A 17 -10.16 5.64 8.32
CA PRO A 17 -10.78 5.68 7.02
C PRO A 17 -12.25 6.05 7.21
N ILE A 18 -12.73 7.04 6.48
CA ILE A 18 -14.15 7.40 6.48
C ILE A 18 -14.91 6.15 6.00
N GLN A 19 -15.57 5.48 6.93
CA GLN A 19 -16.44 4.36 6.62
C GLN A 19 -17.82 4.92 6.33
N LEU A 20 -18.28 4.74 5.10
CA LEU A 20 -19.67 5.01 4.76
C LEU A 20 -20.53 3.92 5.42
N THR A 21 -21.45 4.32 6.26
CA THR A 21 -22.37 3.41 6.95
C THR A 21 -23.49 2.90 6.06
N ALA A 22 -23.66 3.53 4.89
CA ALA A 22 -24.64 3.13 3.86
C ALA A 22 -24.09 3.48 2.46
N PRO A 23 -24.57 2.82 1.39
CA PRO A 23 -24.26 3.23 0.02
C PRO A 23 -24.74 4.66 -0.22
N VAL A 24 -23.91 5.46 -0.88
CA VAL A 24 -24.22 6.83 -1.31
C VAL A 24 -24.04 6.96 -2.82
N ALA A 25 -24.78 7.83 -3.46
CA ALA A 25 -24.56 8.11 -4.86
C ALA A 25 -23.21 8.80 -5.08
N VAL A 26 -22.53 8.51 -6.19
CA VAL A 26 -21.22 9.12 -6.51
C VAL A 26 -21.31 10.65 -6.52
N SER A 27 -22.46 11.19 -6.95
CA SER A 27 -22.73 12.64 -6.96
C SER A 27 -22.81 13.28 -5.57
N GLU A 28 -22.97 12.47 -4.51
CA GLU A 28 -23.05 12.94 -3.12
C GLU A 28 -21.69 12.87 -2.39
N LEU A 29 -20.68 12.31 -3.05
CA LEU A 29 -19.35 12.26 -2.47
C LEU A 29 -18.69 13.64 -2.42
N PRO A 30 -18.05 14.00 -1.30
CA PRO A 30 -17.29 15.25 -1.23
C PRO A 30 -16.12 15.20 -2.22
N THR A 31 -15.90 16.28 -2.97
CA THR A 31 -14.80 16.39 -3.92
C THR A 31 -13.61 17.15 -3.32
N PRO A 32 -12.36 16.82 -3.70
CA PRO A 32 -11.99 15.73 -4.65
C PRO A 32 -12.07 14.35 -4.03
N ALA A 33 -12.57 13.35 -4.77
CA ALA A 33 -12.63 11.95 -4.36
C ALA A 33 -12.13 11.04 -5.48
N LEU A 34 -11.40 9.97 -5.10
CA LEU A 34 -11.03 8.89 -6.02
C LEU A 34 -12.07 7.77 -5.90
N VAL A 35 -12.69 7.43 -7.02
CA VAL A 35 -13.68 6.36 -7.09
C VAL A 35 -13.11 5.19 -7.90
N LEU A 36 -13.21 3.98 -7.35
CA LEU A 36 -12.80 2.76 -8.01
C LEU A 36 -14.00 1.85 -8.24
N GLU A 37 -14.12 1.34 -9.44
CA GLU A 37 -15.06 0.27 -9.70
C GLU A 37 -14.45 -1.08 -9.30
N ARG A 38 -15.05 -1.73 -8.31
CA ARG A 38 -14.54 -2.94 -7.69
C ARG A 38 -14.39 -4.09 -8.70
N SER A 39 -15.36 -4.28 -9.60
CA SER A 39 -15.35 -5.35 -10.60
C SER A 39 -14.19 -5.17 -11.60
N ILE A 40 -13.91 -3.95 -12.00
CA ILE A 40 -12.80 -3.62 -12.91
C ILE A 40 -11.45 -3.83 -12.19
N LEU A 41 -11.33 -3.35 -10.95
CA LEU A 41 -10.12 -3.55 -10.14
C LEU A 41 -9.81 -5.04 -10.00
N GLN A 42 -10.80 -5.84 -9.60
CA GLN A 42 -10.64 -7.28 -9.42
C GLN A 42 -10.19 -7.96 -10.71
N ARG A 43 -10.89 -7.70 -11.82
CA ARG A 43 -10.55 -8.24 -13.13
C ARG A 43 -9.12 -7.87 -13.56
N ASN A 44 -8.68 -6.63 -13.31
CA ASN A 44 -7.33 -6.20 -13.67
C ASN A 44 -6.25 -6.94 -12.86
N ILE A 45 -6.49 -7.15 -11.56
CA ILE A 45 -5.59 -7.92 -10.70
C ILE A 45 -5.48 -9.37 -11.19
N GLU A 46 -6.62 -10.02 -11.44
CA GLU A 46 -6.69 -11.40 -11.91
C GLU A 46 -6.05 -11.57 -13.27
N SER A 47 -6.32 -10.67 -14.22
CA SER A 47 -5.73 -10.72 -15.56
C SER A 47 -4.21 -10.64 -15.54
N MET A 48 -3.64 -9.79 -14.69
CA MET A 48 -2.18 -9.69 -14.54
C MET A 48 -1.59 -10.94 -13.88
N ARG A 49 -2.25 -11.48 -12.85
CA ARG A 49 -1.86 -12.74 -12.22
C ARG A 49 -1.82 -13.87 -13.25
N ASP A 50 -2.90 -14.05 -14.01
CA ASP A 50 -3.04 -15.15 -14.94
C ASP A 50 -2.05 -15.03 -16.10
N PHE A 51 -1.82 -13.81 -16.59
CA PHE A 51 -0.80 -13.54 -17.62
C PHE A 51 0.60 -13.95 -17.16
N LEU A 52 1.00 -13.57 -15.94
CA LEU A 52 2.32 -13.91 -15.41
C LEU A 52 2.43 -15.38 -15.03
N ALA A 53 1.36 -15.98 -14.51
CA ALA A 53 1.32 -17.40 -14.19
C ALA A 53 1.48 -18.28 -15.44
N ALA A 54 0.90 -17.90 -16.57
CA ALA A 54 1.08 -18.58 -17.86
C ALA A 54 2.56 -18.59 -18.31
N GLU A 55 3.33 -17.58 -17.93
CA GLU A 55 4.77 -17.48 -18.19
C GLU A 55 5.63 -18.10 -17.09
N GLY A 56 5.03 -18.80 -16.12
CA GLY A 56 5.73 -19.38 -14.97
C GLY A 56 6.36 -18.35 -14.03
N LYS A 57 5.83 -17.12 -13.97
CA LYS A 57 6.36 -16.01 -13.19
C LYS A 57 5.40 -15.62 -12.08
N GLY A 58 5.94 -15.30 -10.90
CA GLY A 58 5.20 -14.62 -9.85
C GLY A 58 5.10 -13.12 -10.13
N PHE A 59 4.08 -12.45 -9.56
CA PHE A 59 3.98 -11.01 -9.65
C PHE A 59 4.13 -10.34 -8.29
N ARG A 60 4.80 -9.19 -8.28
CA ARG A 60 4.99 -8.35 -7.11
C ARG A 60 4.62 -6.91 -7.49
N PRO A 61 3.35 -6.53 -7.33
CA PRO A 61 2.86 -5.22 -7.76
C PRO A 61 3.47 -4.08 -6.95
N HIS A 62 3.56 -2.91 -7.57
CA HIS A 62 4.11 -1.73 -6.93
C HIS A 62 3.01 -0.84 -6.34
N SER A 63 3.00 -0.71 -5.00
CA SER A 63 1.98 0.07 -4.28
C SER A 63 2.06 1.59 -4.47
N LYS A 64 3.15 2.12 -5.05
CA LYS A 64 3.32 3.57 -5.27
C LYS A 64 2.21 4.20 -6.11
N THR A 65 1.53 3.42 -6.96
CA THR A 65 0.49 3.89 -7.86
C THR A 65 -0.81 4.20 -7.14
N HIS A 66 -1.19 3.37 -6.18
CA HIS A 66 -2.46 3.51 -5.45
C HIS A 66 -2.28 3.93 -3.99
N LYS A 67 -1.12 3.66 -3.37
CA LYS A 67 -0.80 3.96 -1.95
C LYS A 67 -1.89 3.52 -0.96
N CYS A 68 -2.60 2.45 -1.29
CA CYS A 68 -3.74 1.94 -0.53
C CYS A 68 -3.46 0.53 -0.04
N PRO A 69 -3.37 0.30 1.28
CA PRO A 69 -3.15 -1.04 1.83
C PRO A 69 -4.26 -2.03 1.51
N VAL A 70 -5.51 -1.56 1.36
CA VAL A 70 -6.64 -2.42 0.99
C VAL A 70 -6.43 -3.02 -0.40
N ILE A 71 -6.02 -2.20 -1.40
CA ILE A 71 -5.71 -2.70 -2.74
C ILE A 71 -4.52 -3.66 -2.70
N ALA A 72 -3.48 -3.33 -1.92
CA ALA A 72 -2.33 -4.21 -1.76
C ALA A 72 -2.73 -5.58 -1.16
N LYS A 73 -3.64 -5.62 -0.18
CA LYS A 73 -4.19 -6.86 0.36
C LYS A 73 -4.93 -7.66 -0.69
N LEU A 74 -5.79 -7.05 -1.49
CA LEU A 74 -6.50 -7.71 -2.60
C LEU A 74 -5.51 -8.33 -3.61
N GLN A 75 -4.40 -7.65 -3.89
CA GLN A 75 -3.35 -8.19 -4.76
C GLN A 75 -2.65 -9.40 -4.13
N MET A 76 -2.37 -9.36 -2.81
CA MET A 76 -1.80 -10.50 -2.09
C MET A 76 -2.76 -11.69 -2.05
N GLU A 77 -4.03 -11.45 -1.76
CA GLU A 77 -5.10 -12.47 -1.78
C GLU A 77 -5.26 -13.11 -3.15
N ALA A 78 -5.04 -12.35 -4.21
CA ALA A 78 -5.03 -12.85 -5.57
C ALA A 78 -3.76 -13.65 -5.94
N GLY A 79 -2.78 -13.77 -5.05
CA GLY A 79 -1.58 -14.57 -5.25
C GLY A 79 -0.32 -13.78 -5.60
N ALA A 80 -0.27 -12.48 -5.32
CA ALA A 80 0.97 -11.73 -5.40
C ALA A 80 2.00 -12.28 -4.40
N VAL A 81 3.25 -12.43 -4.84
CA VAL A 81 4.36 -12.92 -4.00
C VAL A 81 4.89 -11.88 -3.02
N GLY A 82 4.23 -10.75 -2.92
CA GLY A 82 4.57 -9.60 -2.09
C GLY A 82 4.18 -8.31 -2.79
N VAL A 83 4.54 -7.18 -2.21
CA VAL A 83 4.33 -5.84 -2.79
C VAL A 83 5.62 -5.04 -2.81
N CYS A 84 5.75 -4.13 -3.78
CA CYS A 84 6.85 -3.17 -3.81
C CYS A 84 6.41 -1.83 -3.22
N ALA A 85 7.31 -1.22 -2.46
CA ALA A 85 7.22 0.16 -1.96
C ALA A 85 8.41 0.98 -2.48
N THR A 86 8.22 2.23 -2.87
CA THR A 86 9.33 3.08 -3.30
C THR A 86 10.12 3.58 -2.10
N LYS A 87 9.45 3.99 -1.04
CA LYS A 87 10.03 4.68 0.11
C LYS A 87 9.82 3.88 1.39
N LEU A 88 10.75 4.05 2.33
CA LEU A 88 10.62 3.45 3.66
C LEU A 88 9.29 3.81 4.34
N SER A 89 8.83 5.07 4.23
CA SER A 89 7.55 5.49 4.81
C SER A 89 6.33 4.77 4.19
N GLU A 90 6.38 4.44 2.90
CA GLU A 90 5.35 3.62 2.25
C GLU A 90 5.40 2.18 2.79
N ALA A 91 6.60 1.61 2.94
CA ALA A 91 6.77 0.28 3.51
C ALA A 91 6.26 0.20 4.95
N VAL A 92 6.59 1.20 5.79
CA VAL A 92 6.09 1.29 7.18
C VAL A 92 4.57 1.34 7.22
N ALA A 93 3.92 2.12 6.36
CA ALA A 93 2.45 2.19 6.29
C ALA A 93 1.82 0.84 5.89
N LEU A 94 2.44 0.12 4.95
CA LEU A 94 1.99 -1.22 4.54
C LEU A 94 2.17 -2.24 5.67
N ILE A 95 3.32 -2.23 6.36
CA ILE A 95 3.61 -3.10 7.52
C ILE A 95 2.61 -2.83 8.65
N SER A 96 2.37 -1.56 8.99
CA SER A 96 1.39 -1.16 10.00
C SER A 96 -0.04 -1.59 9.67
N SER A 97 -0.32 -1.84 8.39
CA SER A 97 -1.60 -2.37 7.91
C SER A 97 -1.64 -3.92 7.87
N GLY A 98 -0.60 -4.59 8.38
CA GLY A 98 -0.51 -6.04 8.47
C GLY A 98 -0.03 -6.74 7.19
N LEU A 99 0.56 -6.00 6.24
CA LEU A 99 1.20 -6.60 5.07
C LEU A 99 2.63 -7.05 5.41
N THR A 100 3.00 -8.19 4.86
CA THR A 100 4.35 -8.76 4.88
C THR A 100 4.92 -8.83 3.47
N GLU A 101 6.11 -9.36 3.28
CA GLU A 101 6.73 -9.57 1.96
C GLU A 101 6.86 -8.26 1.14
N ILE A 102 7.37 -7.20 1.78
CA ILE A 102 7.51 -5.88 1.18
C ILE A 102 8.93 -5.69 0.66
N LEU A 103 9.07 -5.37 -0.62
CA LEU A 103 10.32 -5.00 -1.25
C LEU A 103 10.43 -3.49 -1.38
N ILE A 104 11.39 -2.87 -0.71
CA ILE A 104 11.71 -1.46 -0.90
C ILE A 104 12.61 -1.32 -2.13
N THR A 105 12.13 -0.59 -3.15
CA THR A 105 12.80 -0.50 -4.46
C THR A 105 13.80 0.66 -4.57
N SER A 106 13.89 1.52 -3.56
CA SER A 106 14.87 2.63 -3.52
C SER A 106 15.95 2.38 -2.47
N PRO A 107 17.19 2.78 -2.73
CA PRO A 107 18.27 2.68 -1.75
C PRO A 107 17.96 3.48 -0.48
N ILE A 108 18.34 2.94 0.67
CA ILE A 108 18.25 3.61 1.97
C ILE A 108 19.66 3.89 2.45
N VAL A 109 20.04 5.17 2.47
CA VAL A 109 21.42 5.59 2.80
C VAL A 109 21.51 6.48 4.05
N SER A 110 20.40 7.05 4.52
CA SER A 110 20.44 7.91 5.70
C SER A 110 20.39 7.12 7.00
N LYS A 111 21.21 7.51 7.99
CA LYS A 111 21.27 6.86 9.30
C LYS A 111 19.89 6.77 9.96
N SER A 112 19.12 7.87 9.96
CA SER A 112 17.77 7.90 10.55
C SER A 112 16.80 6.92 9.88
N LYS A 113 16.89 6.73 8.55
CA LYS A 113 16.05 5.74 7.85
C LYS A 113 16.48 4.31 8.15
N LEU A 114 17.81 4.07 8.29
CA LEU A 114 18.31 2.75 8.70
C LEU A 114 17.86 2.38 10.11
N GLU A 115 17.84 3.34 11.04
CA GLU A 115 17.32 3.14 12.39
C GLU A 115 15.83 2.77 12.39
N ILE A 116 15.02 3.42 11.53
CA ILE A 116 13.61 3.06 11.35
C ILE A 116 13.48 1.66 10.73
N LEU A 117 14.27 1.37 9.70
CA LEU A 117 14.25 0.06 9.04
C LEU A 117 14.52 -1.05 10.04
N ASN A 118 15.53 -0.90 10.90
CA ASN A 118 15.86 -1.89 11.93
C ASN A 118 14.73 -2.13 12.96
N LYS A 119 13.84 -1.16 13.15
CA LYS A 119 12.69 -1.31 14.05
C LYS A 119 11.52 -2.06 13.42
N VAL A 120 11.46 -2.14 12.10
CA VAL A 120 10.34 -2.76 11.37
C VAL A 120 10.72 -4.08 10.70
N LEU A 121 12.00 -4.42 10.71
CA LEU A 121 12.46 -5.75 10.29
C LEU A 121 12.11 -6.77 11.38
N PRO A 122 11.73 -8.01 11.00
CA PRO A 122 11.47 -9.10 11.94
C PRO A 122 12.72 -9.53 12.72
#